data_f30cb91ce77f48f43aff45ea70fe6039
#
_entry.id   f30cb91ce77f48f43aff45ea70fe6039
#
_cell.length_a   1.000
_cell.length_b   1.000
_cell.length_c   1.000
_cell.angle_alpha   90.00
_cell.angle_beta   90.00
_cell.angle_gamma   90.00
#
_symmetry.space_group_name_H-M   'P 1'
#
loop_
_entity.id
_entity.type
_entity.pdbx_description
1 polymer ?
#
loop_
_entity_poly.entity_id
_entity_poly.type
_entity_poly.pdbx_seq_one_letter_code
_entity_poly.pdbx_strand_id
1 'polypeptide(L)'
;MTQYYSEHLLNQYSPLIANLMIYLLAITVLSLTFRAFICVAVNYDAKARGVKEKTLYTVLSFFFPIIVGIIYLCTRKNCKKIQPKICNNCHTTVDTNSTFCPNCLGTDFTDYLIRDNEKYHKNSKIFLIVGIAVYVV
;
A
#
# COMPACT_ATOMS: atom_id res chain seq x y z
N MET A 1 18.51 11.74 55.11
CA MET A 1 17.28 10.90 54.98
C MET A 1 16.62 11.00 53.61
N THR A 2 16.57 12.16 52.96
CA THR A 2 15.95 12.34 51.64
C THR A 2 16.65 11.58 50.49
N GLN A 3 17.97 11.47 50.54
CA GLN A 3 18.76 10.82 49.50
C GLN A 3 18.57 9.30 49.50
N TYR A 4 18.50 8.68 50.66
CA TYR A 4 18.22 7.22 50.81
C TYR A 4 16.82 6.88 50.29
N TYR A 5 15.82 7.72 50.50
CA TYR A 5 14.46 7.48 50.05
C TYR A 5 14.35 7.58 48.53
N SER A 6 15.09 8.51 47.90
CA SER A 6 15.10 8.66 46.43
C SER A 6 15.76 7.49 45.71
N GLU A 7 16.86 6.94 46.25
CA GLU A 7 17.53 5.79 45.66
C GLU A 7 16.70 4.52 45.79
N HIS A 8 16.00 4.34 46.90
CA HIS A 8 15.12 3.19 47.09
C HIS A 8 13.91 3.22 46.12
N LEU A 9 13.32 4.38 45.94
CA LEU A 9 12.25 4.56 44.97
C LEU A 9 12.73 4.36 43.50
N LEU A 10 13.88 4.88 43.14
CA LEU A 10 14.46 4.67 41.81
C LEU A 10 14.72 3.19 41.53
N ASN A 11 15.26 2.45 42.46
CA ASN A 11 15.49 0.99 42.33
C ASN A 11 14.20 0.21 42.21
N GLN A 12 13.15 0.61 42.90
CA GLN A 12 11.85 -0.07 42.86
C GLN A 12 11.12 0.19 41.54
N TYR A 13 11.17 1.41 40.96
CA TYR A 13 10.46 1.77 39.75
C TYR A 13 11.27 1.51 38.47
N SER A 14 12.59 1.38 38.55
CA SER A 14 13.47 1.16 37.39
C SER A 14 13.08 -0.06 36.55
N PRO A 15 12.77 -1.24 37.11
CA PRO A 15 12.36 -2.39 36.30
C PRO A 15 10.98 -2.19 35.65
N LEU A 16 10.06 -1.49 36.31
CA LEU A 16 8.75 -1.18 35.74
C LEU A 16 8.86 -0.22 34.55
N ILE A 17 9.69 0.82 34.67
CA ILE A 17 9.95 1.77 33.61
C ILE A 17 10.65 1.07 32.43
N ALA A 18 11.63 0.22 32.70
CA ALA A 18 12.32 -0.55 31.68
C ALA A 18 11.35 -1.46 30.88
N ASN A 19 10.49 -2.19 31.56
CA ASN A 19 9.47 -3.02 30.93
C ASN A 19 8.49 -2.19 30.10
N LEU A 20 8.03 -1.05 30.61
CA LEU A 20 7.14 -0.16 29.88
C LEU A 20 7.79 0.35 28.60
N MET A 21 9.05 0.74 28.65
CA MET A 21 9.82 1.19 27.47
C MET A 21 9.95 0.08 26.42
N ILE A 22 10.19 -1.15 26.84
CA ILE A 22 10.25 -2.31 25.93
C ILE A 22 8.90 -2.54 25.25
N TYR A 23 7.80 -2.50 25.99
CA TYR A 23 6.46 -2.64 25.41
C TYR A 23 6.12 -1.52 24.42
N LEU A 24 6.44 -0.28 24.75
CA LEU A 24 6.22 0.87 23.84
C LEU A 24 7.05 0.71 22.55
N LEU A 25 8.29 0.26 22.67
CA LEU A 25 9.16 0.01 21.53
C LEU A 25 8.61 -1.13 20.65
N ALA A 26 8.15 -2.23 21.27
CA ALA A 26 7.54 -3.33 20.54
C ALA A 26 6.27 -2.89 19.76
N ILE A 27 5.40 -2.11 20.41
CA ILE A 27 4.18 -1.58 19.78
C ILE A 27 4.53 -0.64 18.60
N THR A 28 5.54 0.22 18.75
CA THR A 28 5.95 1.12 17.67
C THR A 28 6.51 0.36 16.48
N VAL A 29 7.36 -0.64 16.70
CA VAL A 29 7.90 -1.50 15.64
C VAL A 29 6.77 -2.25 14.93
N LEU A 30 5.84 -2.84 15.66
CA LEU A 30 4.69 -3.54 15.10
C LEU A 30 3.82 -2.60 14.25
N SER A 31 3.54 -1.40 14.76
CA SER A 31 2.77 -0.38 14.03
C SER A 31 3.45 0.06 12.73
N LEU A 32 4.77 0.28 12.75
CA LEU A 32 5.53 0.65 11.55
C LEU A 32 5.52 -0.47 10.50
N THR A 33 5.67 -1.71 10.95
CA THR A 33 5.61 -2.89 10.08
C THR A 33 4.26 -3.00 9.39
N PHE A 34 3.17 -2.85 10.14
CA PHE A 34 1.82 -2.85 9.58
C PHE A 34 1.61 -1.75 8.54
N ARG A 35 2.06 -0.52 8.82
CA ARG A 35 1.99 0.59 7.87
C ARG A 35 2.74 0.30 6.58
N ALA A 36 3.93 -0.31 6.67
CA ALA A 36 4.72 -0.69 5.51
C ALA A 36 3.97 -1.72 4.63
N PHE A 37 3.36 -2.74 5.22
CA PHE A 37 2.57 -3.73 4.47
C PHE A 37 1.37 -3.10 3.74
N ILE A 38 0.64 -2.19 4.38
CA ILE A 38 -0.47 -1.48 3.74
C ILE A 38 0.04 -0.62 2.57
N CYS A 39 1.13 0.13 2.75
CA CYS A 39 1.73 0.91 1.66
C CYS A 39 2.07 0.05 0.45
N VAL A 40 2.71 -1.09 0.68
CA VAL A 40 3.07 -2.02 -0.39
C VAL A 40 1.83 -2.58 -1.07
N ALA A 41 0.82 -3.00 -0.31
CA ALA A 41 -0.44 -3.51 -0.84
C ALA A 41 -1.17 -2.49 -1.72
N VAL A 42 -1.27 -1.24 -1.26
CA VAL A 42 -1.89 -0.13 -2.01
C VAL A 42 -1.10 0.17 -3.29
N ASN A 43 0.23 0.19 -3.21
CA ASN A 43 1.08 0.43 -4.38
C ASN A 43 0.88 -0.64 -5.47
N TYR A 44 0.86 -1.93 -5.09
CA TYR A 44 0.62 -3.01 -6.04
C TYR A 44 -0.78 -2.97 -6.65
N ASP A 45 -1.81 -2.70 -5.87
CA ASP A 45 -3.18 -2.61 -6.39
C ASP A 45 -3.35 -1.37 -7.28
N ALA A 46 -2.75 -0.22 -6.92
CA ALA A 46 -2.75 0.99 -7.74
C ALA A 46 -2.01 0.79 -9.07
N LYS A 47 -0.89 0.04 -9.06
CA LYS A 47 -0.19 -0.39 -10.27
C LYS A 47 -1.06 -1.28 -11.15
N ALA A 48 -1.74 -2.26 -10.56
CA ALA A 48 -2.63 -3.18 -11.29
C ALA A 48 -3.78 -2.45 -11.98
N ARG A 49 -4.19 -1.30 -11.45
CA ARG A 49 -5.31 -0.49 -12.00
C ARG A 49 -4.87 0.66 -12.87
N GLY A 50 -3.56 0.91 -13.03
CA GLY A 50 -3.05 2.02 -13.82
C GLY A 50 -3.42 3.40 -13.26
N VAL A 51 -3.56 3.54 -11.94
CA VAL A 51 -3.89 4.82 -11.30
C VAL A 51 -2.73 5.79 -11.52
N LYS A 52 -3.00 6.96 -12.11
CA LYS A 52 -1.97 7.97 -12.41
C LYS A 52 -1.25 8.47 -11.16
N GLU A 53 -1.98 8.64 -10.06
CA GLU A 53 -1.49 9.20 -8.80
C GLU A 53 -1.11 8.13 -7.76
N LYS A 54 -0.61 6.98 -8.22
CA LYS A 54 -0.21 5.86 -7.35
C LYS A 54 0.74 6.24 -6.23
N THR A 55 1.69 7.15 -6.53
CA THR A 55 2.71 7.60 -5.56
C THR A 55 2.08 8.38 -4.42
N LEU A 56 1.12 9.26 -4.74
CA LEU A 56 0.41 10.06 -3.75
C LEU A 56 -0.37 9.16 -2.77
N TYR A 57 -1.12 8.19 -3.29
CA TYR A 57 -1.84 7.22 -2.44
C TYR A 57 -0.89 6.38 -1.58
N THR A 58 0.27 5.99 -2.11
CA THR A 58 1.27 5.22 -1.36
C THR A 58 1.86 6.03 -0.21
N VAL A 59 2.29 7.27 -0.46
CA VAL A 59 2.84 8.16 0.58
C VAL A 59 1.80 8.48 1.64
N LEU A 60 0.58 8.81 1.22
CA LEU A 60 -0.50 9.13 2.14
C LEU A 60 -0.90 7.93 3.00
N SER A 61 -0.84 6.71 2.45
CA SER A 61 -1.11 5.46 3.19
C SER A 61 -0.12 5.21 4.31
N PHE A 62 1.10 5.72 4.22
CA PHE A 62 2.07 5.60 5.29
C PHE A 62 1.68 6.43 6.52
N PHE A 63 1.19 7.66 6.31
CA PHE A 63 0.79 8.55 7.40
C PHE A 63 -0.60 8.20 7.95
N PHE A 64 -1.55 7.91 7.09
CA PHE A 64 -2.96 7.68 7.44
C PHE A 64 -3.50 6.38 6.84
N PRO A 65 -3.02 5.20 7.28
CA PRO A 65 -3.33 3.93 6.63
C PRO A 65 -4.83 3.60 6.58
N ILE A 66 -5.56 3.93 7.64
CA ILE A 66 -7.00 3.63 7.73
C ILE A 66 -7.81 4.57 6.82
N ILE A 67 -7.59 5.88 6.94
CA ILE A 67 -8.34 6.90 6.18
C ILE A 67 -8.09 6.72 4.68
N VAL A 68 -6.83 6.60 4.31
CA VAL A 68 -6.46 6.41 2.90
C VAL A 68 -6.92 5.06 2.37
N GLY A 69 -6.88 4.02 3.18
CA GLY A 69 -7.45 2.72 2.83
C GLY A 69 -8.92 2.81 2.48
N ILE A 70 -9.73 3.51 3.28
CA ILE A 70 -11.16 3.72 3.03
C ILE A 70 -11.37 4.56 1.77
N ILE A 71 -10.69 5.71 1.64
CA ILE A 71 -10.78 6.58 0.46
C ILE A 71 -10.38 5.81 -0.80
N TYR A 72 -9.28 5.05 -0.73
CA TYR A 72 -8.80 4.23 -1.83
C TYR A 72 -9.84 3.17 -2.23
N LEU A 73 -10.46 2.47 -1.28
CA LEU A 73 -11.50 1.48 -1.54
C LEU A 73 -12.74 2.10 -2.19
N CYS A 74 -13.14 3.31 -1.78
CA CYS A 74 -14.25 4.05 -2.39
C CYS A 74 -13.91 4.48 -3.81
N THR A 75 -12.72 5.05 -4.02
CA THR A 75 -12.25 5.51 -5.34
C THR A 75 -12.01 4.34 -6.29
N ARG A 76 -11.57 3.19 -5.76
CA ARG A 76 -11.34 1.95 -6.50
C ARG A 76 -12.55 1.48 -7.29
N LYS A 77 -13.78 1.67 -6.76
CA LYS A 77 -15.02 1.30 -7.47
C LYS A 77 -15.25 2.13 -8.73
N ASN A 78 -14.81 3.39 -8.71
CA ASN A 78 -15.00 4.35 -9.80
C ASN A 78 -13.85 4.33 -10.82
N CYS A 79 -12.67 3.81 -10.45
CA CYS A 79 -11.57 3.60 -11.40
C CYS A 79 -11.89 2.41 -12.31
N LYS A 80 -12.46 2.68 -13.48
CA LYS A 80 -12.50 1.70 -14.57
C LYS A 80 -11.07 1.25 -14.83
N LYS A 81 -10.86 -0.05 -14.98
CA LYS A 81 -9.56 -0.60 -15.38
C LYS A 81 -9.19 0.04 -16.71
N ILE A 82 -8.30 1.01 -16.69
CA ILE A 82 -7.70 1.57 -17.90
C ILE A 82 -6.72 0.49 -18.36
N GLN A 83 -7.14 -0.32 -19.32
CA GLN A 83 -6.27 -1.27 -19.98
C GLN A 83 -5.76 -0.57 -21.25
N PRO A 84 -4.50 -0.13 -21.29
CA PRO A 84 -3.96 0.39 -22.54
C PRO A 84 -3.97 -0.73 -23.58
N LYS A 85 -4.38 -0.41 -24.80
CA LYS A 85 -4.33 -1.31 -25.95
C LYS A 85 -3.06 -1.05 -26.72
N ILE A 86 -2.46 -2.08 -27.33
CA ILE A 86 -1.38 -1.90 -28.30
C ILE A 86 -1.97 -2.08 -29.69
N CYS A 87 -1.67 -1.13 -30.55
CA CYS A 87 -1.98 -1.26 -31.96
C CYS A 87 -1.08 -2.32 -32.60
N ASN A 88 -1.69 -3.34 -33.26
CA ASN A 88 -0.93 -4.40 -33.91
C ASN A 88 -0.12 -3.93 -35.10
N ASN A 89 -0.48 -2.78 -35.69
CA ASN A 89 0.13 -2.28 -36.90
C ASN A 89 1.38 -1.42 -36.64
N CYS A 90 1.37 -0.58 -35.59
CA CYS A 90 2.46 0.35 -35.30
C CYS A 90 3.03 0.21 -33.88
N HIS A 91 2.54 -0.75 -33.07
CA HIS A 91 2.94 -1.02 -31.69
C HIS A 91 2.83 0.18 -30.73
N THR A 92 2.08 1.21 -31.09
CA THR A 92 1.85 2.37 -30.22
C THR A 92 0.80 2.03 -29.17
N THR A 93 1.04 2.43 -27.92
CA THR A 93 0.06 2.30 -26.83
C THR A 93 -1.06 3.33 -27.01
N VAL A 94 -2.31 2.84 -27.05
CA VAL A 94 -3.51 3.65 -27.29
C VAL A 94 -4.43 3.52 -26.06
N ASP A 95 -5.20 4.58 -25.80
CA ASP A 95 -6.14 4.60 -24.69
C ASP A 95 -7.30 3.61 -24.93
N THR A 96 -7.82 3.01 -23.86
CA THR A 96 -8.88 1.97 -23.89
C THR A 96 -10.13 2.40 -24.68
N ASN A 97 -10.43 3.70 -24.66
CA ASN A 97 -11.62 4.25 -25.29
C ASN A 97 -11.44 4.64 -26.78
N SER A 98 -10.22 4.53 -27.29
CA SER A 98 -9.94 4.89 -28.68
C SER A 98 -10.44 3.81 -29.63
N THR A 99 -11.18 4.22 -30.64
CA THR A 99 -11.70 3.34 -31.71
C THR A 99 -10.72 3.19 -32.86
N PHE A 100 -9.74 4.09 -32.97
CA PHE A 100 -8.68 4.08 -33.97
C PHE A 100 -7.34 4.50 -33.36
N CYS A 101 -6.25 4.03 -33.94
CA CYS A 101 -4.90 4.42 -33.52
C CYS A 101 -4.57 5.84 -34.04
N PRO A 102 -4.15 6.78 -33.18
CA PRO A 102 -3.82 8.13 -33.62
C PRO A 102 -2.56 8.18 -34.51
N ASN A 103 -1.75 7.15 -34.53
CA ASN A 103 -0.50 7.11 -35.28
C ASN A 103 -0.65 6.48 -36.69
N CYS A 104 -1.42 5.40 -36.81
CA CYS A 104 -1.54 4.66 -38.07
C CYS A 104 -2.99 4.51 -38.56
N LEU A 105 -3.98 5.08 -37.83
CA LEU A 105 -5.41 5.00 -38.11
C LEU A 105 -5.97 3.56 -38.16
N GLY A 106 -5.19 2.57 -37.78
CA GLY A 106 -5.62 1.17 -37.69
C GLY A 106 -6.62 0.95 -36.56
N THR A 107 -7.50 -0.04 -36.74
CA THR A 107 -8.55 -0.41 -35.77
C THR A 107 -8.24 -1.73 -35.06
N ASP A 108 -7.11 -2.36 -35.38
CA ASP A 108 -6.72 -3.64 -34.80
C ASP A 108 -5.84 -3.44 -33.55
N PHE A 109 -6.36 -3.87 -32.38
CA PHE A 109 -5.73 -3.68 -31.08
C PHE A 109 -5.64 -4.99 -30.33
N THR A 110 -4.49 -5.21 -29.67
CA THR A 110 -4.33 -6.27 -28.68
C THR A 110 -4.33 -5.67 -27.27
N ASP A 111 -5.03 -6.35 -26.34
CA ASP A 111 -5.05 -5.95 -24.95
C ASP A 111 -3.67 -6.21 -24.31
N TYR A 112 -2.99 -5.12 -23.97
CA TYR A 112 -1.70 -5.20 -23.31
C TYR A 112 -1.90 -5.36 -21.81
N LEU A 113 -1.32 -6.44 -21.22
CA LEU A 113 -1.16 -6.60 -19.77
C LEU A 113 -2.25 -7.35 -18.98
N ILE A 114 -2.93 -8.32 -19.52
CA ILE A 114 -3.78 -9.21 -18.68
C ILE A 114 -2.92 -9.96 -17.65
N ARG A 115 -1.73 -10.41 -18.02
CA ARG A 115 -0.87 -11.26 -17.17
C ARG A 115 -0.17 -10.51 -16.04
N ASP A 116 0.34 -9.29 -16.28
CA ASP A 116 1.04 -8.52 -15.26
C ASP A 116 0.06 -7.88 -14.25
N ASN A 117 -1.11 -7.47 -14.71
CA ASN A 117 -2.16 -6.95 -13.83
C ASN A 117 -2.68 -8.02 -12.86
N GLU A 118 -2.81 -9.26 -13.30
CA GLU A 118 -3.22 -10.36 -12.44
C GLU A 118 -2.18 -10.67 -11.37
N LYS A 119 -0.90 -10.68 -11.73
CA LYS A 119 0.22 -10.86 -10.79
C LYS A 119 0.24 -9.77 -9.72
N TYR A 120 0.12 -8.50 -10.12
CA TYR A 120 0.10 -7.38 -9.17
C TYR A 120 -1.11 -7.44 -8.25
N HIS A 121 -2.28 -7.81 -8.76
CA HIS A 121 -3.49 -7.96 -7.96
C HIS A 121 -3.39 -9.12 -6.96
N LYS A 122 -2.79 -10.24 -7.35
CA LYS A 122 -2.52 -11.37 -6.46
C LYS A 122 -1.56 -10.97 -5.34
N ASN A 123 -0.45 -10.31 -5.68
CA ASN A 123 0.52 -9.83 -4.70
C ASN A 123 -0.08 -8.83 -3.72
N SER A 124 -0.90 -7.89 -4.18
CA SER A 124 -1.61 -6.93 -3.31
C SER A 124 -2.46 -7.64 -2.26
N LYS A 125 -3.22 -8.68 -2.64
CA LYS A 125 -4.03 -9.47 -1.71
C LYS A 125 -3.17 -10.19 -0.67
N ILE A 126 -2.05 -10.78 -1.09
CA ILE A 126 -1.13 -11.50 -0.20
C ILE A 126 -0.57 -10.53 0.85
N PHE A 127 -0.06 -9.37 0.43
CA PHE A 127 0.49 -8.37 1.36
C PHE A 127 -0.56 -7.85 2.33
N LEU A 128 -1.81 -7.68 1.89
CA LEU A 128 -2.89 -7.24 2.75
C LEU A 128 -3.24 -8.31 3.80
N ILE A 129 -3.33 -9.57 3.40
CA ILE A 129 -3.62 -10.70 4.32
C ILE A 129 -2.48 -10.84 5.33
N VAL A 130 -1.22 -10.80 4.89
CA VAL A 130 -0.05 -10.87 5.78
C VAL A 130 -0.03 -9.69 6.75
N GLY A 131 -0.32 -8.47 6.27
CA GLY A 131 -0.39 -7.28 7.11
C GLY A 131 -1.46 -7.41 8.20
N ILE A 132 -2.65 -7.89 7.88
CA ILE A 132 -3.73 -8.13 8.85
C ILE A 132 -3.31 -9.23 9.84
N ALA A 133 -2.71 -10.34 9.37
CA ALA A 133 -2.26 -11.42 10.23
C ALA A 133 -1.23 -10.94 11.26
N VAL A 134 -0.26 -10.12 10.85
CA VAL A 134 0.75 -9.52 11.75
C VAL A 134 0.12 -8.57 12.77
N TYR A 135 -1.01 -7.93 12.46
CA TYR A 135 -1.68 -7.02 13.38
C TYR A 135 -2.56 -7.73 14.41
N VAL A 136 -3.07 -8.93 14.07
CA VAL A 136 -3.98 -9.71 14.94
C VAL A 136 -3.21 -10.57 15.96
N VAL A 137 -1.94 -10.88 15.70
CA VAL A 137 -1.04 -11.61 16.63
C VAL A 137 -0.43 -10.68 17.67
#